data_6b2b99acf3747cb40b6da1f1736ffd35
#
_entry.id   6b2b99acf3747cb40b6da1f1736ffd35
#
_cell.length_a   1.000
_cell.length_b   1.000
_cell.length_c   1.000
_cell.angle_alpha   90.00
_cell.angle_beta   90.00
_cell.angle_gamma   90.00
#
_symmetry.space_group_name_H-M   'P 1'
#
loop_
_entity.id
_entity.type
_entity.pdbx_description
1 polymer ?
#
loop_
_entity_poly.entity_id
_entity_poly.type
_entity_poly.pdbx_seq_one_letter_code
_entity_poly.pdbx_strand_id
1 'polypeptide(L)' 'MRDHMQLIPKKCYKIIKFFPEISPTYRQKLLSLGMLPGSSFKVIRSAPFGDPLQIEVRGVSLLLRQKDLYLLSLEPQS' A
#
# COMPACT_ATOMS: atom_id res chain seq x y z
N MET A 1 14.45 7.60 -11.86
CA MET A 1 13.24 8.02 -11.12
C MET A 1 12.19 6.93 -11.21
N ARG A 2 11.60 6.56 -10.09
CA ARG A 2 10.57 5.55 -10.10
C ARG A 2 9.23 6.14 -10.51
N ASP A 3 8.50 5.42 -11.35
CA ASP A 3 7.15 5.80 -11.69
C ASP A 3 6.23 5.36 -10.56
N HIS A 4 5.35 6.26 -10.13
CA HIS A 4 4.37 5.94 -9.12
C HIS A 4 3.15 5.31 -9.79
N MET A 5 2.83 4.09 -9.36
CA MET A 5 1.66 3.39 -9.87
C MET A 5 0.39 4.07 -9.34
N GLN A 6 -0.56 4.30 -10.22
CA GLN A 6 -1.87 4.79 -9.78
C GLN A 6 -2.64 3.63 -9.15
N LEU A 7 -3.06 3.83 -7.91
CA LEU A 7 -3.79 2.80 -7.17
C LEU A 7 -5.27 2.97 -7.42
N ILE A 8 -5.85 1.98 -8.07
CA ILE A 8 -7.22 2.03 -8.57
C ILE A 8 -8.17 1.36 -7.59
N PRO A 9 -9.28 2.01 -7.20
CA PRO A 9 -10.25 1.40 -6.31
C PRO A 9 -10.76 0.06 -6.84
N LYS A 10 -11.01 -0.88 -5.92
CA LYS A 10 -11.47 -2.24 -6.17
C LYS A 10 -10.43 -3.15 -6.80
N LYS A 11 -9.20 -2.67 -6.98
CA LYS A 11 -8.09 -3.47 -7.49
C LYS A 11 -7.23 -3.97 -6.34
N CYS A 12 -6.57 -5.12 -6.57
CA CYS A 12 -5.65 -5.71 -5.62
C CYS A 12 -4.22 -5.51 -6.08
N TYR A 13 -3.32 -5.39 -5.13
CA TYR A 13 -1.90 -5.19 -5.39
C TYR A 13 -1.10 -6.08 -4.46
N LYS A 14 -0.02 -6.65 -5.00
CA LYS A 14 0.90 -7.46 -4.21
C LYS A 14 2.10 -6.62 -3.82
N ILE A 15 2.53 -6.75 -2.58
CA ILE A 15 3.71 -6.06 -2.08
C ILE A 15 4.92 -6.92 -2.44
N ILE A 16 5.84 -6.35 -3.24
CA ILE A 16 7.04 -7.06 -3.65
C ILE A 16 8.15 -6.84 -2.63
N LYS A 17 8.37 -5.58 -2.27
CA LYS A 17 9.41 -5.22 -1.30
C LYS A 17 9.19 -3.81 -0.82
N PHE A 18 9.90 -3.44 0.24
CA PHE A 18 9.99 -2.05 0.69
C PHE A 18 11.18 -1.41 0.00
N PHE A 19 11.02 -0.16 -0.45
CA PHE A 19 12.15 0.58 -1.00
C PHE A 19 13.05 1.06 0.14
N PRO A 20 14.38 1.22 -0.13
CA PRO A 20 15.34 1.60 0.92
C PRO A 20 15.05 2.93 1.61
N GLU A 21 14.31 3.82 0.96
CA GLU A 21 14.01 5.14 1.52
C GLU A 21 13.05 5.08 2.71
N ILE A 22 12.37 3.95 2.90
CA ILE A 22 11.43 3.84 4.01
C ILE A 22 12.17 3.85 5.34
N SER A 23 11.65 4.60 6.32
CA SER A 23 12.26 4.61 7.64
C SER A 23 12.04 3.27 8.34
N PRO A 24 13.00 2.83 9.17
CA PRO A 24 12.82 1.57 9.91
C PRO A 24 11.58 1.57 10.80
N THR A 25 11.25 2.70 11.40
CA THR A 25 10.08 2.83 12.27
C THR A 25 8.80 2.63 11.47
N TYR A 26 8.69 3.27 10.30
CA TYR A 26 7.50 3.14 9.48
C TYR A 26 7.39 1.75 8.88
N ARG A 27 8.52 1.19 8.48
CA ARG A 27 8.55 -0.18 7.96
C ARG A 27 8.01 -1.15 9.01
N GLN A 28 8.46 -1.00 10.27
CA GLN A 28 7.98 -1.86 11.34
C GLN A 28 6.48 -1.71 11.56
N LYS A 29 5.98 -0.48 11.45
CA LYS A 29 4.55 -0.22 11.57
C LYS A 29 3.77 -0.97 10.49
N LEU A 30 4.22 -0.91 9.24
CA LEU A 30 3.54 -1.60 8.15
C LEU A 30 3.58 -3.11 8.35
N LEU A 31 4.71 -3.65 8.79
CA LEU A 31 4.83 -5.08 9.07
C LEU A 31 3.82 -5.51 10.13
N SER A 32 3.67 -4.71 11.18
CA SER A 32 2.73 -5.05 12.25
C SER A 32 1.28 -4.99 11.80
N LEU A 33 1.00 -4.25 10.74
CA LEU A 33 -0.35 -4.17 10.16
C LEU A 33 -0.62 -5.29 9.15
N GLY A 34 0.36 -6.14 8.88
CA GLY A 34 0.21 -7.22 7.92
C GLY A 34 0.64 -6.87 6.51
N MET A 35 1.25 -5.71 6.32
CA MET A 35 1.73 -5.26 5.00
C MET A 35 3.12 -5.86 4.74
N LEU A 36 3.15 -7.17 4.50
CA LEU A 36 4.40 -7.92 4.36
C LEU A 36 4.76 -8.10 2.89
N PRO A 37 6.06 -8.15 2.56
CA PRO A 37 6.44 -8.60 1.21
C PRO A 37 5.82 -9.96 0.92
N GLY A 38 5.23 -10.09 -0.26
CA GLY A 38 4.49 -11.29 -0.63
C GLY A 38 3.00 -11.24 -0.32
N SER A 39 2.55 -10.33 0.54
CA SER A 39 1.14 -10.17 0.85
C SER A 39 0.47 -9.25 -0.15
N SER A 40 -0.85 -9.36 -0.24
CA SER A 40 -1.65 -8.52 -1.12
C SER A 40 -2.62 -7.69 -0.30
N PHE A 41 -3.02 -6.55 -0.85
CA PHE A 41 -4.08 -5.74 -0.27
C PHE A 41 -5.02 -5.28 -1.38
N LYS A 42 -6.24 -4.91 -1.00
CA LYS A 42 -7.22 -4.40 -1.94
C LYS A 42 -7.47 -2.93 -1.65
N VAL A 43 -7.49 -2.11 -2.68
CA VAL A 43 -7.89 -0.72 -2.54
C VAL A 43 -9.42 -0.67 -2.52
N ILE A 44 -10.00 -0.19 -1.44
CA ILE A 44 -11.45 -0.13 -1.29
C ILE A 44 -11.98 1.16 -1.92
N ARG A 45 -11.40 2.29 -1.51
CA ARG A 45 -11.78 3.59 -2.07
C ARG A 45 -10.74 4.63 -1.70
N SER A 46 -10.81 5.79 -2.37
CA SER A 46 -10.00 6.93 -2.02
C SER A 46 -10.89 8.04 -1.47
N ALA A 47 -10.30 8.91 -0.65
CA ALA A 47 -10.99 10.11 -0.19
C ALA A 47 -11.27 11.03 -1.40
N PRO A 48 -12.17 12.04 -1.25
CA PRO A 48 -12.56 12.89 -2.38
C PRO A 48 -11.41 13.54 -3.16
N PHE A 49 -10.29 13.80 -2.50
CA PHE A 49 -9.12 14.38 -3.16
C PHE A 49 -8.05 13.34 -3.45
N GLY A 50 -8.41 12.06 -3.42
CA GLY A 50 -7.50 10.98 -3.75
C GLY A 50 -6.66 10.49 -2.58
N ASP A 51 -6.75 11.12 -1.42
CA ASP A 51 -5.91 10.78 -0.27
C ASP A 51 -6.65 11.09 1.03
N PRO A 52 -6.60 10.22 2.05
CA PRO A 52 -5.94 8.92 2.07
C PRO A 52 -6.71 7.85 1.30
N LEU A 53 -6.05 6.71 1.09
CA LEU A 53 -6.70 5.54 0.52
C LEU A 53 -7.17 4.63 1.64
N GLN A 54 -8.38 4.07 1.48
CA GLN A 54 -8.84 2.99 2.33
C GLN A 54 -8.47 1.68 1.65
N ILE A 55 -7.69 0.87 2.34
CA ILE A 55 -7.29 -0.43 1.84
C ILE A 55 -7.73 -1.51 2.81
N GLU A 56 -7.78 -2.74 2.32
CA GLU A 56 -8.11 -3.89 3.14
C GLU A 56 -6.97 -4.91 3.03
N VAL A 57 -6.42 -5.30 4.17
CA VAL A 57 -5.41 -6.33 4.23
C VAL A 57 -5.84 -7.33 5.30
N ARG A 58 -5.94 -8.61 4.91
CA ARG A 58 -6.33 -9.70 5.81
C ARG A 58 -7.64 -9.41 6.55
N GLY A 59 -8.61 -8.82 5.84
CA GLY A 59 -9.92 -8.53 6.43
C GLY A 59 -9.97 -7.30 7.31
N VAL A 60 -8.87 -6.55 7.43
CA VAL A 60 -8.80 -5.35 8.25
C VAL A 60 -8.69 -4.14 7.34
N SER A 61 -9.52 -3.12 7.59
CA SER A 61 -9.48 -1.87 6.85
C SER A 61 -8.46 -0.92 7.46
N LEU A 62 -7.65 -0.30 6.62
CA LEU A 62 -6.63 0.66 7.02
C LEU A 62 -6.75 1.90 6.15
N LEU A 63 -6.35 3.04 6.71
CA LEU A 63 -6.23 4.29 5.96
C LEU A 63 -4.76 4.63 5.83
N LEU A 64 -4.27 4.70 4.60
CA LEU A 64 -2.87 5.02 4.33
C LEU A 64 -2.79 6.10 3.27
N ARG A 65 -1.80 6.97 3.41
CA ARG A 65 -1.56 8.01 2.41
C ARG A 65 -0.87 7.42 1.20
N GLN A 66 -1.17 7.94 0.02
CA GLN A 66 -0.55 7.46 -1.21
C GLN A 66 0.96 7.58 -1.15
N LYS A 67 1.48 8.67 -0.61
CA LYS A 67 2.93 8.85 -0.52
C LYS A 67 3.61 7.74 0.26
N ASP A 68 2.91 7.18 1.25
CA ASP A 68 3.47 6.09 2.04
C ASP A 68 3.46 4.79 1.25
N LEU A 69 2.44 4.58 0.44
CA LEU A 69 2.37 3.39 -0.40
C LEU A 69 3.41 3.42 -1.53
N TYR A 70 3.88 4.62 -1.92
CA TYR A 70 4.94 4.73 -2.92
C TYR A 70 6.30 4.28 -2.39
N LEU A 71 6.41 4.04 -1.08
CA LEU A 71 7.62 3.47 -0.49
C LEU A 71 7.67 1.95 -0.65
N LEU A 72 6.64 1.37 -1.24
CA LEU A 72 6.55 -0.06 -1.50
C LEU A 72 6.59 -0.32 -3.00
N SER A 73 7.29 -1.39 -3.37
CA SER A 73 7.21 -1.88 -4.73
C SER A 73 5.96 -2.75 -4.84
N LEU A 74 5.04 -2.37 -5.71
CA LEU A 74 3.74 -3.02 -5.83
C LEU A 74 3.57 -3.60 -7.22
N GLU A 75 2.79 -4.68 -7.30
CA GLU A 75 2.45 -5.33 -8.56
C GLU A 75 0.94 -5.50 -8.63
N PRO A 76 0.27 -5.01 -9.70
CA PRO A 76 -1.15 -5.21 -9.84
C PRO A 76 -1.48 -6.69 -9.95
N GLN A 77 -2.59 -7.09 -9.32
CA GLN A 77 -3.10 -8.46 -9.43
C GLN A 77 -4.44 -8.43 -10.14
N SER A 78 -4.58 -9.32 -11.09
CA SER A 78 -5.83 -9.46 -11.84
C SER A 78 -6.80 -10.39 -11.14
#